data_277cdc7f4e7808fdf6f439c002309c75
#
_entry.id   277cdc7f4e7808fdf6f439c002309c75
#
_cell.length_a   1.000
_cell.length_b   1.000
_cell.length_c   1.000
_cell.angle_alpha   90.00
_cell.angle_beta   90.00
_cell.angle_gamma   90.00
#
_symmetry.space_group_name_H-M   'P 1'
#
loop_
_entity.id
_entity.type
_entity.pdbx_description
1 polymer ?
#
loop_
_entity_poly.entity_id
_entity_poly.type
_entity_poly.pdbx_seq_one_letter_code
_entity_poly.pdbx_strand_id
1 'polypeptide(L)' 'MIHRVQRFAVTIEGVGWTDVQVLELPRLPREGELIETKYGTCRVTHSEATANTEPFDGKVVCSNS' A
#
# COMPACT_ATOMS: atom_id res chain seq x y z
N MET A 1 -1.96 -4.56 25.53
CA MET A 1 -1.54 -5.27 24.31
C MET A 1 -1.05 -4.26 23.28
N ILE A 2 0.11 -4.48 22.70
CA ILE A 2 0.70 -3.57 21.76
C ILE A 2 0.29 -4.00 20.36
N HIS A 3 -0.35 -3.11 19.63
CA HIS A 3 -0.68 -3.33 18.22
C HIS A 3 0.46 -2.80 17.38
N ARG A 4 1.05 -3.67 16.61
CA ARG A 4 2.15 -3.30 15.75
C ARG A 4 1.61 -3.01 14.36
N VAL A 5 1.78 -1.75 13.93
CA VAL A 5 1.44 -1.40 12.55
C VAL A 5 2.61 -1.75 11.64
N GLN A 6 2.29 -2.08 10.41
CA GLN A 6 3.26 -2.39 9.38
C GLN A 6 3.32 -1.24 8.39
N ARG A 7 4.50 -1.04 7.80
CA ARG A 7 4.71 0.01 6.83
C ARG A 7 4.81 -0.57 5.44
N PHE A 8 4.05 0.01 4.53
CA PHE A 8 4.03 -0.45 3.15
C PHE A 8 4.36 0.69 2.21
N ALA A 9 5.18 0.39 1.19
CA ALA A 9 5.42 1.31 0.10
C ALA A 9 4.29 1.12 -0.90
N VAL A 10 3.41 2.10 -1.00
CA VAL A 10 2.21 2.02 -1.84
C VAL A 10 2.44 2.86 -3.09
N THR A 11 2.45 2.20 -4.24
CA THR A 11 2.50 2.87 -5.53
C THR A 11 1.07 3.15 -5.98
N ILE A 12 0.74 4.42 -6.16
CA ILE A 12 -0.60 4.85 -6.52
C ILE A 12 -0.58 5.23 -7.99
N GLU A 13 -1.39 4.51 -8.78
CA GLU A 13 -1.47 4.74 -10.22
C GLU A 13 -2.75 5.47 -10.56
N GLY A 14 -2.62 6.69 -11.08
CA GLY A 14 -3.75 7.46 -11.59
C GLY A 14 -3.68 7.54 -13.10
N VAL A 15 -4.58 8.31 -13.67
CA VAL A 15 -4.61 8.52 -15.11
C VAL A 15 -3.51 9.51 -15.49
N GLY A 16 -2.47 8.98 -16.13
CA GLY A 16 -1.36 9.82 -16.60
C GLY A 16 -0.35 10.21 -15.52
N TRP A 17 -0.44 9.60 -14.32
CA TRP A 17 0.50 9.91 -13.24
C TRP A 17 0.66 8.71 -12.30
N THR A 18 1.78 8.72 -11.58
CA THR A 18 2.09 7.69 -10.58
C THR A 18 2.80 8.38 -9.42
N ASP A 19 2.49 7.95 -8.21
CA ASP A 19 3.15 8.48 -7.01
C ASP A 19 3.31 7.34 -6.00
N VAL A 20 4.20 7.55 -5.04
CA VAL A 20 4.45 6.57 -3.98
C VAL A 20 4.16 7.22 -2.64
N GLN A 21 3.45 6.51 -1.79
CA GLN A 21 3.14 6.96 -0.44
C GLN A 21 3.41 5.82 0.53
N VAL A 22 4.01 6.15 1.68
CA VAL A 22 4.20 5.17 2.75
C VAL A 22 2.94 5.19 3.61
N LEU A 23 2.32 4.03 3.75
CA LEU A 23 1.13 3.87 4.58
C LEU A 23 1.40 2.90 5.72
N GLU A 24 0.86 3.20 6.88
CA GLU A 24 0.92 2.33 8.05
C GLU A 24 -0.43 1.62 8.17
N LEU A 25 -0.41 0.31 8.04
CA LEU A 25 -1.62 -0.50 8.05
C LEU A 25 -1.42 -1.69 9.00
N PRO A 26 -2.52 -2.24 9.55
CA PRO A 26 -2.38 -3.38 10.46
C PRO A 26 -1.92 -4.66 9.78
N ARG A 27 -2.13 -4.78 8.46
CA ARG A 27 -1.72 -5.96 7.71
C ARG A 27 -1.55 -5.59 6.24
N LEU A 28 -0.91 -6.50 5.49
CA LEU A 28 -0.75 -6.33 4.05
C LEU A 28 -2.12 -6.37 3.36
N PRO A 29 -2.48 -5.32 2.60
CA PRO A 29 -3.75 -5.33 1.87
C PRO A 29 -3.79 -6.42 0.81
N ARG A 30 -4.97 -6.93 0.52
CA ARG A 30 -5.16 -7.93 -0.52
C ARG A 30 -5.58 -7.28 -1.83
N GLU A 31 -5.36 -7.99 -2.93
CA GLU A 31 -5.84 -7.52 -4.23
C GLU A 31 -7.35 -7.33 -4.20
N GLY A 32 -7.81 -6.21 -4.74
CA GLY A 32 -9.21 -5.84 -4.73
C GLY A 32 -9.65 -5.06 -3.50
N GLU A 33 -8.83 -5.01 -2.48
CA GLU A 33 -9.15 -4.27 -1.26
C GLU A 33 -9.03 -2.78 -1.51
N LEU A 34 -9.89 -1.99 -0.85
CA LEU A 34 -9.86 -0.54 -0.97
C LEU A 34 -9.07 0.04 0.20
N ILE A 35 -8.17 0.96 -0.11
CA ILE A 35 -7.37 1.65 0.91
C ILE A 35 -7.47 3.16 0.67
N GLU A 36 -7.32 3.92 1.75
CA GLU A 36 -7.36 5.37 1.67
C GLU A 36 -5.95 5.91 1.50
N THR A 37 -5.79 6.79 0.52
CA THR A 37 -4.51 7.43 0.24
C THR A 37 -4.71 8.95 0.23
N LYS A 38 -3.62 9.69 0.10
CA LYS A 38 -3.71 11.14 0.00
C LYS A 38 -4.46 11.60 -1.25
N TYR A 39 -4.66 10.70 -2.20
CA TYR A 39 -5.42 10.97 -3.43
C TYR A 39 -6.84 10.41 -3.34
N GLY A 40 -7.26 9.92 -2.17
CA GLY A 40 -8.57 9.33 -1.98
C GLY A 40 -8.53 7.81 -1.96
N THR A 41 -9.70 7.18 -2.17
CA THR A 41 -9.82 5.73 -2.13
C THR A 41 -9.14 5.11 -3.35
N CYS A 42 -8.33 4.07 -3.09
CA CYS A 42 -7.53 3.44 -4.12
C CYS A 42 -7.73 1.93 -4.02
N ARG A 43 -7.87 1.25 -5.17
CA ARG A 43 -8.08 -0.20 -5.19
C ARG A 43 -6.74 -0.91 -5.39
N VAL A 44 -6.43 -1.84 -4.50
CA VAL A 44 -5.20 -2.61 -4.58
C VAL A 44 -5.25 -3.56 -5.77
N THR A 45 -4.26 -3.44 -6.66
CA THR A 45 -4.15 -4.30 -7.84
C THR A 45 -3.06 -5.35 -7.67
N HIS A 46 -2.09 -5.08 -6.77
CA HIS A 46 -1.01 -6.03 -6.50
C HIS A 46 -0.47 -5.76 -5.10
N SER A 47 -0.13 -6.81 -4.39
CA SER A 47 0.52 -6.67 -3.08
C SER A 47 1.48 -7.84 -2.88
N GLU A 48 2.59 -7.57 -2.18
CA GLU A 48 3.56 -8.61 -1.85
C GLU A 48 4.28 -8.24 -0.57
N ALA A 49 4.60 -9.25 0.23
CA ALA A 49 5.41 -9.07 1.43
C ALA A 49 6.87 -8.94 1.01
N THR A 50 7.61 -8.05 1.68
CA THR A 50 9.03 -7.89 1.41
C THR A 50 9.86 -8.68 2.43
N ALA A 51 11.13 -8.91 2.10
CA ALA A 51 12.04 -9.58 3.01
C ALA A 51 12.35 -8.70 4.22
N ASN A 52 12.79 -9.32 5.31
CA ASN A 52 13.09 -8.60 6.55
C ASN A 52 14.22 -7.58 6.40
N THR A 53 15.00 -7.66 5.34
CA THR A 53 16.07 -6.71 5.08
C THR A 53 15.58 -5.43 4.43
N GLU A 54 14.34 -5.40 3.99
CA GLU A 54 13.76 -4.21 3.39
C GLU A 54 13.27 -3.23 4.46
N PRO A 55 13.27 -1.91 4.18
CA PRO A 55 12.75 -0.94 5.15
C PRO A 55 11.24 -1.00 5.33
N PHE A 56 10.53 -1.67 4.41
CA PHE A 56 9.08 -1.81 4.46
C PHE A 56 8.69 -3.26 4.66
N ASP A 57 7.52 -3.48 5.25
CA ASP A 57 6.98 -4.81 5.47
C ASP A 57 6.35 -5.40 4.21
N GLY A 58 6.05 -4.54 3.24
CA GLY A 58 5.50 -5.00 1.97
C GLY A 58 5.43 -3.89 0.95
N LYS A 59 5.11 -4.27 -0.29
CA LYS A 59 4.90 -3.36 -1.40
C LYS A 59 3.50 -3.56 -1.94
N VAL A 60 2.83 -2.44 -2.22
CA VAL A 60 1.44 -2.45 -2.69
C VAL A 60 1.35 -1.57 -3.91
N VAL A 61 0.60 -2.01 -4.90
CA VAL A 61 0.25 -1.19 -6.07
C VAL A 61 -1.26 -1.02 -6.05
N CYS A 62 -1.72 0.20 -6.17
CA CYS A 62 -3.15 0.45 -6.22
C CYS A 62 -3.49 1.42 -7.35
N SER A 63 -4.73 1.35 -7.80
CA SER A 63 -5.24 2.16 -8.89
C SER A 63 -6.27 3.14 -8.35
N ASN A 64 -6.09 4.41 -8.70
CA ASN A 64 -7.00 5.50 -8.33
C ASN A 64 -7.66 6.06 -9.59
N SER A 65 -8.15 5.19 -10.42
CA SER A 65 -8.81 5.60 -11.66
C SER A 65 -10.30 5.22 -11.65
#